data_f0b77dbfbb8b8e3bf6e92269b6f19dc8
#
_entry.id   f0b77dbfbb8b8e3bf6e92269b6f19dc8
#
_cell.length_a   1.000
_cell.length_b   1.000
_cell.length_c   1.000
_cell.angle_alpha   90.00
_cell.angle_beta   90.00
_cell.angle_gamma   90.00
#
_symmetry.space_group_name_H-M   'P 1'
#
loop_
_entity.id
_entity.type
_entity.pdbx_description
1 polymer ?
#
loop_
_entity_poly.entity_id
_entity_poly.type
_entity_poly.pdbx_seq_one_letter_code
_entity_poly.pdbx_strand_id
1 'polypeptide(L)'
;LKGALHTSSTRIGYPLQVHRSRPAAEQGTVLFEDDELTVRCTPLTHRVPAYAYRVDQKPLAGRFDIDKARSLGIPPGPVYARLKRGESVTLEDGRVIDGTTLCGPERPGVSVMICTDTVFCDAAVELARGVDLLIHESTFAHAEAEMAFQKQHSTSTMAAQTAAEAGVGQLAITHLSPRYVPGNPVSPDDLLKEAQAIFPNTV
;
A
#
# COMPACT_ATOMS: atom_id res chain seq x y z
N LEU A 1 -6.75 -1.34 21.33
CA LEU A 1 -5.49 -2.08 21.16
C LEU A 1 -5.07 -2.78 22.47
N LYS A 2 -4.98 -2.05 23.61
CA LYS A 2 -4.63 -2.68 24.90
C LYS A 2 -5.58 -3.83 25.28
N GLY A 3 -6.89 -3.68 25.04
CA GLY A 3 -7.88 -4.75 25.26
C GLY A 3 -7.66 -5.97 24.37
N ALA A 4 -7.42 -5.77 23.07
CA ALA A 4 -7.19 -6.86 22.11
C ALA A 4 -5.90 -7.64 22.44
N LEU A 5 -4.84 -6.98 22.85
CA LEU A 5 -3.59 -7.62 23.28
C LEU A 5 -3.78 -8.42 24.60
N HIS A 6 -4.62 -7.92 25.49
CA HIS A 6 -4.89 -8.58 26.77
C HIS A 6 -5.74 -9.85 26.58
N THR A 7 -6.74 -9.80 25.69
CA THR A 7 -7.61 -10.95 25.40
C THR A 7 -6.95 -12.05 24.56
N SER A 8 -5.98 -11.68 23.71
CA SER A 8 -5.26 -12.65 22.86
C SER A 8 -4.08 -13.34 23.56
N SER A 9 -3.76 -12.98 24.81
CA SER A 9 -2.55 -13.45 25.53
C SER A 9 -1.26 -13.26 24.74
N THR A 10 -1.25 -12.35 23.76
CA THR A 10 -0.10 -12.08 22.90
C THR A 10 0.96 -11.31 23.67
N ARG A 11 2.16 -11.87 23.75
CA ARG A 11 3.34 -11.17 24.27
C ARG A 11 4.06 -10.47 23.14
N ILE A 12 4.15 -9.15 23.22
CA ILE A 12 4.92 -8.34 22.28
C ILE A 12 6.36 -8.31 22.78
N GLY A 13 7.29 -8.83 21.96
CA GLY A 13 8.73 -8.87 22.26
C GLY A 13 9.48 -7.56 21.97
N TYR A 14 8.77 -6.47 21.68
CA TYR A 14 9.33 -5.16 21.34
C TYR A 14 8.52 -4.03 22.00
N PRO A 15 9.11 -2.82 22.18
CA PRO A 15 8.38 -1.67 22.67
C PRO A 15 7.23 -1.28 21.72
N LEU A 16 6.00 -1.21 22.23
CA LEU A 16 4.85 -0.72 21.48
C LEU A 16 4.54 0.71 21.88
N GLN A 17 4.72 1.64 20.95
CA GLN A 17 4.30 3.02 21.11
C GLN A 17 3.01 3.25 20.32
N VAL A 18 1.95 3.66 21.02
CA VAL A 18 0.65 3.95 20.42
C VAL A 18 0.51 5.45 20.23
N HIS A 19 0.47 5.88 18.97
CA HIS A 19 0.17 7.26 18.62
C HIS A 19 -1.31 7.39 18.30
N ARG A 20 -1.98 8.36 18.91
CA ARG A 20 -3.34 8.75 18.56
C ARG A 20 -3.24 9.90 17.57
N SER A 21 -3.40 9.62 16.30
CA SER A 21 -3.64 10.66 15.32
C SER A 21 -5.16 10.91 15.26
N ARG A 22 -5.56 12.16 15.19
CA ARG A 22 -6.85 12.55 14.64
C ARG A 22 -6.54 13.00 13.23
N PRO A 23 -6.78 12.16 12.20
CA PRO A 23 -6.65 12.64 10.85
C PRO A 23 -7.53 13.88 10.77
N ALA A 24 -6.94 15.00 10.38
CA ALA A 24 -7.72 16.17 10.03
C ALA A 24 -8.72 15.75 8.96
N ALA A 25 -9.84 16.45 8.85
CA ALA A 25 -10.81 16.25 7.76
C ALA A 25 -10.18 16.50 6.36
N GLU A 26 -8.90 16.79 6.31
CA GLU A 26 -8.11 17.05 5.12
C GLU A 26 -7.68 15.73 4.47
N GLN A 27 -7.98 15.62 3.21
CA GLN A 27 -7.60 14.48 2.36
C GLN A 27 -6.08 14.33 2.32
N GLY A 28 -5.60 13.09 2.47
CA GLY A 28 -4.18 12.78 2.29
C GLY A 28 -3.26 13.21 3.44
N THR A 29 -3.80 13.33 4.68
CA THR A 29 -2.98 13.65 5.86
C THR A 29 -1.81 12.67 6.01
N VAL A 30 -0.58 13.18 6.09
CA VAL A 30 0.61 12.38 6.39
C VAL A 30 0.59 11.97 7.86
N LEU A 31 0.59 10.67 8.12
CA LEU A 31 0.64 10.08 9.46
C LEU A 31 2.05 9.75 9.90
N PHE A 32 2.87 9.33 8.95
CA PHE A 32 4.25 8.92 9.17
C PHE A 32 5.08 9.18 7.93
N GLU A 33 6.32 9.56 8.11
CA GLU A 33 7.31 9.71 7.04
C GLU A 33 8.71 9.50 7.62
N ASP A 34 9.53 8.71 6.91
CA ASP A 34 10.95 8.54 7.16
C ASP A 34 11.73 8.49 5.83
N ASP A 35 12.97 7.97 5.85
CA ASP A 35 13.81 7.89 4.66
C ASP A 35 13.38 6.78 3.69
N GLU A 36 12.51 5.85 4.11
CA GLU A 36 12.12 4.67 3.34
C GLU A 36 10.68 4.76 2.81
N LEU A 37 9.75 5.33 3.59
CA LEU A 37 8.34 5.36 3.24
C LEU A 37 7.58 6.57 3.77
N THR A 38 6.43 6.82 3.15
CA THR A 38 5.43 7.80 3.60
C THR A 38 4.09 7.09 3.78
N VAL A 39 3.43 7.32 4.91
CA VAL A 39 2.06 6.83 5.17
C VAL A 39 1.08 7.99 5.20
N ARG A 40 0.06 7.92 4.35
CA ARG A 40 -1.03 8.89 4.30
C ARG A 40 -2.36 8.23 4.65
N CYS A 41 -3.30 9.03 5.11
CA CYS A 41 -4.68 8.57 5.31
C CYS A 41 -5.70 9.62 4.88
N THR A 42 -6.91 9.13 4.62
CA THR A 42 -8.09 9.96 4.39
C THR A 42 -9.31 9.36 5.07
N PRO A 43 -10.23 10.17 5.61
CA PRO A 43 -11.50 9.67 6.11
C PRO A 43 -12.34 9.14 4.95
N LEU A 44 -13.11 8.09 5.23
CA LEU A 44 -14.04 7.44 4.32
C LEU A 44 -15.48 7.67 4.76
N THR A 45 -16.42 7.33 3.88
CA THR A 45 -17.85 7.48 4.12
C THR A 45 -18.43 6.16 4.64
N HIS A 46 -18.52 6.05 5.94
CA HIS A 46 -19.10 4.89 6.62
C HIS A 46 -19.84 5.32 7.90
N ARG A 47 -20.72 4.44 8.44
CA ARG A 47 -21.54 4.69 9.66
C ARG A 47 -20.72 4.91 10.94
N VAL A 48 -19.51 4.39 10.97
CA VAL A 48 -18.53 4.64 12.03
C VAL A 48 -17.27 5.24 11.41
N PRO A 49 -16.42 5.94 12.17
CA PRO A 49 -15.18 6.47 11.61
C PRO A 49 -14.36 5.39 10.91
N ALA A 50 -14.19 5.50 9.61
CA ALA A 50 -13.42 4.61 8.76
C ALA A 50 -12.38 5.42 7.98
N TYR A 51 -11.26 4.81 7.63
CA TYR A 51 -10.14 5.48 6.98
C TYR A 51 -9.52 4.59 5.91
N ALA A 52 -9.08 5.22 4.83
CA ALA A 52 -8.13 4.59 3.92
C ALA A 52 -6.70 4.98 4.31
N TYR A 53 -5.78 4.07 4.04
CA TYR A 53 -4.35 4.25 4.30
C TYR A 53 -3.56 3.95 3.04
N ARG A 54 -2.69 4.89 2.66
CA ARG A 54 -1.76 4.73 1.55
C ARG A 54 -0.34 4.70 2.08
N VAL A 55 0.44 3.72 1.65
CA VAL A 55 1.87 3.58 1.93
C VAL A 55 2.61 3.71 0.61
N ASP A 56 3.47 4.70 0.52
CA ASP A 56 4.36 4.92 -0.62
C ASP A 56 5.79 4.63 -0.20
N GLN A 57 6.45 3.67 -0.82
CA GLN A 57 7.88 3.47 -0.67
C GLN A 57 8.61 4.57 -1.44
N LYS A 58 9.62 5.17 -0.81
CA LYS A 58 10.48 6.15 -1.48
C LYS A 58 11.34 5.47 -2.55
N PRO A 59 11.82 6.21 -3.55
CA PRO A 59 12.71 5.66 -4.56
C PRO A 59 13.91 4.95 -3.94
N LEU A 60 14.24 3.80 -4.48
CA LEU A 60 15.36 2.99 -4.04
C LEU A 60 16.60 3.29 -4.87
N ALA A 61 17.76 3.29 -4.23
CA ALA A 61 19.02 3.36 -4.95
C ALA A 61 19.10 2.30 -6.05
N GLY A 62 19.72 2.63 -7.17
CA GLY A 62 19.94 1.73 -8.28
C GLY A 62 20.70 0.47 -7.87
N ARG A 63 20.67 -0.55 -8.72
CA ARG A 63 21.44 -1.76 -8.47
C ARG A 63 22.93 -1.43 -8.42
N PHE A 64 23.58 -1.88 -7.36
CA PHE A 64 25.03 -1.75 -7.20
C PHE A 64 25.76 -2.67 -8.17
N ASP A 65 26.69 -2.10 -8.96
CA ASP A 65 27.51 -2.82 -9.93
C ASP A 65 28.71 -3.43 -9.23
N ILE A 66 28.55 -4.69 -8.81
CA ILE A 66 29.60 -5.45 -8.12
C ILE A 66 30.81 -5.65 -9.00
N ASP A 67 30.60 -5.86 -10.30
CA ASP A 67 31.72 -6.16 -11.23
C ASP A 67 32.54 -4.92 -11.49
N LYS A 68 31.90 -3.77 -11.63
CA LYS A 68 32.58 -2.48 -11.70
C LYS A 68 33.34 -2.18 -10.40
N ALA A 69 32.75 -2.45 -9.24
CA ALA A 69 33.43 -2.28 -7.95
C ALA A 69 34.69 -3.16 -7.86
N ARG A 70 34.59 -4.42 -8.30
CA ARG A 70 35.73 -5.35 -8.34
C ARG A 70 36.81 -4.88 -9.31
N SER A 71 36.45 -4.40 -10.51
CA SER A 71 37.39 -3.90 -11.49
C SER A 71 38.17 -2.66 -11.00
N LEU A 72 37.57 -1.88 -10.10
CA LEU A 72 38.22 -0.76 -9.42
C LEU A 72 39.09 -1.20 -8.24
N GLY A 73 39.20 -2.49 -7.98
CA GLY A 73 39.99 -3.05 -6.88
C GLY A 73 39.36 -2.86 -5.50
N ILE A 74 38.05 -2.61 -5.42
CA ILE A 74 37.36 -2.43 -4.14
C ILE A 74 37.03 -3.82 -3.56
N PRO A 75 37.58 -4.21 -2.40
CA PRO A 75 37.32 -5.53 -1.83
C PRO A 75 35.87 -5.64 -1.33
N PRO A 76 35.24 -6.82 -1.46
CA PRO A 76 33.93 -7.06 -0.86
C PRO A 76 33.98 -6.87 0.65
N GLY A 77 32.98 -6.19 1.21
CA GLY A 77 32.91 -5.95 2.65
C GLY A 77 31.96 -4.82 3.02
N PRO A 78 32.04 -4.31 4.25
CA PRO A 78 31.17 -3.23 4.74
C PRO A 78 31.21 -1.96 3.87
N VAL A 79 32.30 -1.73 3.14
CA VAL A 79 32.46 -0.62 2.19
C VAL A 79 31.38 -0.65 1.08
N TYR A 80 30.97 -1.84 0.63
CA TYR A 80 29.91 -1.98 -0.37
C TYR A 80 28.56 -1.45 0.12
N ALA A 81 28.26 -1.62 1.42
CA ALA A 81 27.02 -1.10 1.98
C ALA A 81 26.98 0.44 1.97
N ARG A 82 28.10 1.09 2.21
CA ARG A 82 28.24 2.55 2.14
C ARG A 82 28.12 3.05 0.69
N LEU A 83 28.85 2.41 -0.21
CA LEU A 83 28.80 2.75 -1.66
C LEU A 83 27.40 2.53 -2.25
N LYS A 84 26.68 1.48 -1.82
CA LYS A 84 25.28 1.25 -2.19
C LYS A 84 24.33 2.39 -1.79
N ARG A 85 24.61 3.08 -0.70
CA ARG A 85 23.86 4.26 -0.27
C ARG A 85 24.26 5.54 -1.00
N GLY A 86 25.21 5.44 -1.97
CA GLY A 86 25.72 6.59 -2.71
C GLY A 86 26.77 7.41 -1.94
N GLU A 87 27.26 6.90 -0.79
CA GLU A 87 28.29 7.58 -0.01
C GLU A 87 29.63 7.56 -0.77
N SER A 88 30.40 8.63 -0.65
CA SER A 88 31.82 8.62 -1.06
C SER A 88 32.67 7.93 0.00
N VAL A 89 33.57 7.05 -0.44
CA VAL A 89 34.45 6.31 0.43
C VAL A 89 35.89 6.49 -0.01
N THR A 90 36.80 6.80 0.93
CA THR A 90 38.23 6.82 0.69
C THR A 90 38.80 5.40 0.94
N LEU A 91 39.46 4.85 -0.06
CA LEU A 91 40.15 3.57 0.04
C LEU A 91 41.50 3.71 0.75
N GLU A 92 42.13 2.58 1.15
CA GLU A 92 43.41 2.56 1.82
C GLU A 92 44.55 3.14 0.98
N ASP A 93 44.44 3.09 -0.33
CA ASP A 93 45.36 3.68 -1.31
C ASP A 93 45.16 5.19 -1.56
N GLY A 94 44.21 5.82 -0.83
CA GLY A 94 43.92 7.24 -0.91
C GLY A 94 42.91 7.62 -2.02
N ARG A 95 42.47 6.71 -2.87
CA ARG A 95 41.45 6.97 -3.87
C ARG A 95 40.09 7.21 -3.22
N VAL A 96 39.39 8.24 -3.69
CA VAL A 96 38.01 8.50 -3.29
C VAL A 96 37.07 7.92 -4.35
N ILE A 97 36.18 7.03 -3.93
CA ILE A 97 35.18 6.41 -4.79
C ILE A 97 33.82 7.03 -4.46
N ASP A 98 33.17 7.60 -5.44
CA ASP A 98 31.79 8.04 -5.34
C ASP A 98 30.84 6.86 -5.58
N GLY A 99 30.08 6.49 -4.56
CA GLY A 99 29.12 5.37 -4.61
C GLY A 99 28.05 5.55 -5.66
N THR A 100 27.66 6.77 -5.98
CA THR A 100 26.65 7.04 -7.01
C THR A 100 27.09 6.53 -8.40
N THR A 101 28.40 6.54 -8.67
CA THR A 101 28.97 6.05 -9.94
C THR A 101 28.94 4.53 -10.06
N LEU A 102 28.72 3.83 -8.95
CA LEU A 102 28.64 2.38 -8.86
C LEU A 102 27.18 1.87 -8.77
N CYS A 103 26.22 2.76 -8.73
CA CYS A 103 24.81 2.44 -8.72
C CYS A 103 24.20 2.74 -10.09
N GLY A 104 23.33 1.86 -10.55
CA GLY A 104 22.49 2.11 -11.71
C GLY A 104 21.47 3.25 -11.43
N PRO A 105 20.55 3.51 -12.36
CA PRO A 105 19.49 4.51 -12.15
C PRO A 105 18.63 4.12 -10.94
N GLU A 106 18.10 5.14 -10.26
CA GLU A 106 17.12 4.95 -9.20
C GLU A 106 15.95 4.08 -9.68
N ARG A 107 15.46 3.27 -8.80
CA ARG A 107 14.28 2.43 -9.03
C ARG A 107 13.10 3.08 -8.34
N PRO A 108 11.94 3.20 -9.01
CA PRO A 108 10.75 3.71 -8.37
C PRO A 108 10.41 2.85 -7.15
N GLY A 109 9.92 3.47 -6.09
CA GLY A 109 9.28 2.76 -5.00
C GLY A 109 7.96 2.13 -5.45
N VAL A 110 7.40 1.29 -4.62
CA VAL A 110 6.06 0.72 -4.81
C VAL A 110 5.08 1.34 -3.83
N SER A 111 3.82 1.37 -4.21
CA SER A 111 2.77 1.97 -3.40
C SER A 111 1.58 1.02 -3.23
N VAL A 112 1.02 1.01 -2.03
CA VAL A 112 -0.19 0.25 -1.72
C VAL A 112 -1.18 1.12 -0.97
N MET A 113 -2.46 0.98 -1.29
CA MET A 113 -3.53 1.58 -0.53
C MET A 113 -4.50 0.52 -0.02
N ILE A 114 -4.90 0.65 1.23
CA ILE A 114 -5.96 -0.15 1.85
C ILE A 114 -7.14 0.76 2.09
N CYS A 115 -8.25 0.47 1.43
CA CYS A 115 -9.54 1.13 1.60
C CYS A 115 -10.43 0.23 2.44
N THR A 116 -10.74 0.66 3.67
CA THR A 116 -11.63 -0.06 4.57
C THR A 116 -13.10 0.19 4.20
N ASP A 117 -14.03 -0.11 5.11
CA ASP A 117 -15.46 -0.01 4.89
C ASP A 117 -15.89 1.38 4.43
N THR A 118 -16.54 1.47 3.27
CA THR A 118 -16.99 2.73 2.66
C THR A 118 -18.01 2.52 1.55
N VAL A 119 -18.84 3.53 1.31
CA VAL A 119 -19.46 3.67 -0.01
C VAL A 119 -18.47 4.28 -0.98
N PHE A 120 -18.75 4.21 -2.29
CA PHE A 120 -17.96 4.95 -3.28
C PHE A 120 -17.84 6.43 -2.88
N CYS A 121 -16.62 6.96 -2.84
CA CYS A 121 -16.38 8.36 -2.49
C CYS A 121 -15.09 8.89 -3.15
N ASP A 122 -15.14 10.19 -3.52
CA ASP A 122 -14.02 10.87 -4.18
C ASP A 122 -12.73 10.83 -3.35
N ALA A 123 -12.83 10.87 -2.02
CA ALA A 123 -11.68 10.81 -1.12
C ALA A 123 -10.87 9.52 -1.28
N ALA A 124 -11.54 8.39 -1.53
CA ALA A 124 -10.87 7.12 -1.82
C ALA A 124 -10.19 7.16 -3.19
N VAL A 125 -10.87 7.68 -4.22
CA VAL A 125 -10.32 7.83 -5.57
C VAL A 125 -9.07 8.71 -5.55
N GLU A 126 -9.14 9.88 -4.90
CA GLU A 126 -8.02 10.83 -4.85
C GLU A 126 -6.80 10.24 -4.13
N LEU A 127 -7.00 9.55 -2.99
CA LEU A 127 -5.89 8.93 -2.29
C LEU A 127 -5.29 7.74 -3.06
N ALA A 128 -6.12 7.01 -3.83
CA ALA A 128 -5.72 5.86 -4.62
C ALA A 128 -4.97 6.22 -5.92
N ARG A 129 -4.94 7.49 -6.34
CA ARG A 129 -4.35 7.87 -7.65
C ARG A 129 -2.99 7.29 -7.87
N GLY A 130 -2.89 6.43 -8.92
CA GLY A 130 -1.64 5.85 -9.40
C GLY A 130 -0.95 4.91 -8.44
N VAL A 131 -1.63 4.36 -7.42
CA VAL A 131 -1.01 3.33 -6.58
C VAL A 131 -0.80 2.04 -7.38
N ASP A 132 0.26 1.30 -7.05
CA ASP A 132 0.53 0.02 -7.72
C ASP A 132 -0.50 -1.05 -7.32
N LEU A 133 -0.95 -1.05 -6.07
CA LEU A 133 -1.97 -1.97 -5.56
C LEU A 133 -3.00 -1.24 -4.71
N LEU A 134 -4.27 -1.34 -5.10
CA LEU A 134 -5.42 -0.96 -4.29
C LEU A 134 -6.06 -2.22 -3.68
N ILE A 135 -6.15 -2.28 -2.36
CA ILE A 135 -6.93 -3.28 -1.63
C ILE A 135 -8.21 -2.58 -1.18
N HIS A 136 -9.37 -3.00 -1.69
CA HIS A 136 -10.64 -2.31 -1.46
C HIS A 136 -11.71 -3.28 -0.97
N GLU A 137 -12.53 -2.82 -0.01
CA GLU A 137 -13.70 -3.57 0.40
C GLU A 137 -14.68 -3.74 -0.77
N SER A 138 -15.35 -4.88 -0.80
CA SER A 138 -16.33 -5.28 -1.82
C SER A 138 -17.38 -6.17 -1.17
N THR A 139 -18.09 -5.59 -0.21
CA THR A 139 -18.98 -6.37 0.67
C THR A 139 -20.15 -6.97 -0.08
N PHE A 140 -20.60 -6.33 -1.17
CA PHE A 140 -21.82 -6.70 -1.90
C PHE A 140 -21.60 -6.90 -3.40
N ALA A 141 -22.41 -7.77 -4.00
CA ALA A 141 -22.53 -7.89 -5.45
C ALA A 141 -23.20 -6.65 -6.04
N HIS A 142 -23.02 -6.41 -7.34
CA HIS A 142 -23.60 -5.27 -8.04
C HIS A 142 -25.13 -5.17 -7.89
N ALA A 143 -25.82 -6.31 -7.99
CA ALA A 143 -27.28 -6.37 -7.86
C ALA A 143 -27.80 -5.93 -6.48
N GLU A 144 -26.92 -5.88 -5.47
CA GLU A 144 -27.26 -5.48 -4.10
C GLU A 144 -26.84 -4.03 -3.78
N ALA A 145 -26.67 -3.18 -4.80
CA ALA A 145 -26.16 -1.80 -4.64
C ALA A 145 -27.00 -0.95 -3.67
N GLU A 146 -28.33 -1.14 -3.65
CA GLU A 146 -29.20 -0.44 -2.69
C GLU A 146 -28.88 -0.85 -1.24
N MET A 147 -28.68 -2.14 -1.00
CA MET A 147 -28.30 -2.65 0.32
C MET A 147 -26.88 -2.17 0.70
N ALA A 148 -25.95 -2.16 -0.24
CA ALA A 148 -24.60 -1.63 -0.04
C ALA A 148 -24.68 -0.18 0.44
N PHE A 149 -25.45 0.66 -0.24
CA PHE A 149 -25.65 2.05 0.17
C PHE A 149 -26.27 2.19 1.56
N GLN A 150 -27.33 1.43 1.87
CA GLN A 150 -27.98 1.46 3.18
C GLN A 150 -27.05 1.02 4.32
N LYS A 151 -26.13 0.07 4.06
CA LYS A 151 -25.16 -0.43 5.01
C LYS A 151 -23.86 0.37 5.02
N GLN A 152 -23.72 1.33 4.11
CA GLN A 152 -22.54 2.14 3.86
C GLN A 152 -21.30 1.31 3.54
N HIS A 153 -21.46 0.37 2.62
CA HIS A 153 -20.43 -0.46 2.02
C HIS A 153 -20.39 -0.34 0.51
N SER A 154 -19.35 -0.89 -0.11
CA SER A 154 -19.20 -0.93 -1.56
C SER A 154 -19.68 -2.24 -2.17
N THR A 155 -20.06 -2.15 -3.44
CA THR A 155 -20.19 -3.33 -4.31
C THR A 155 -18.85 -3.61 -5.01
N SER A 156 -18.72 -4.81 -5.59
CA SER A 156 -17.63 -5.20 -6.49
C SER A 156 -17.39 -4.19 -7.61
N THR A 157 -18.46 -3.69 -8.19
CA THR A 157 -18.39 -2.70 -9.28
C THR A 157 -17.97 -1.31 -8.79
N MET A 158 -18.35 -0.89 -7.57
CA MET A 158 -17.87 0.36 -6.97
C MET A 158 -16.38 0.32 -6.64
N ALA A 159 -15.88 -0.81 -6.11
CA ALA A 159 -14.46 -1.01 -5.89
C ALA A 159 -13.67 -0.92 -7.20
N ALA A 160 -14.16 -1.57 -8.26
CA ALA A 160 -13.55 -1.53 -9.58
C ALA A 160 -13.62 -0.14 -10.23
N GLN A 161 -14.70 0.61 -10.02
CA GLN A 161 -14.83 1.99 -10.46
C GLN A 161 -13.78 2.89 -9.77
N THR A 162 -13.62 2.76 -8.45
CA THR A 162 -12.58 3.47 -7.71
C THR A 162 -11.19 3.19 -8.31
N ALA A 163 -10.89 1.92 -8.62
CA ALA A 163 -9.62 1.51 -9.21
C ALA A 163 -9.41 2.12 -10.61
N ALA A 164 -10.44 2.10 -11.45
CA ALA A 164 -10.39 2.64 -12.81
C ALA A 164 -10.22 4.16 -12.82
N GLU A 165 -10.98 4.90 -12.01
CA GLU A 165 -10.91 6.36 -11.92
C GLU A 165 -9.58 6.84 -11.32
N ALA A 166 -9.02 6.08 -10.36
CA ALA A 166 -7.74 6.38 -9.76
C ALA A 166 -6.54 5.95 -10.64
N GLY A 167 -6.75 5.12 -11.66
CA GLY A 167 -5.68 4.63 -12.53
C GLY A 167 -4.66 3.77 -11.78
N VAL A 168 -5.13 2.88 -10.90
CA VAL A 168 -4.25 2.00 -10.10
C VAL A 168 -3.62 0.90 -10.96
N GLY A 169 -2.50 0.34 -10.50
CA GLY A 169 -1.84 -0.78 -11.20
C GLY A 169 -2.65 -2.09 -11.10
N GLN A 170 -3.13 -2.42 -9.92
CA GLN A 170 -3.91 -3.63 -9.63
C GLN A 170 -4.95 -3.36 -8.55
N LEU A 171 -6.08 -4.04 -8.63
CA LEU A 171 -7.11 -4.07 -7.59
C LEU A 171 -7.14 -5.45 -6.93
N ALA A 172 -7.16 -5.49 -5.59
CA ALA A 172 -7.53 -6.67 -4.83
C ALA A 172 -8.84 -6.39 -4.08
N ILE A 173 -9.90 -7.16 -4.37
CA ILE A 173 -11.15 -7.04 -3.66
C ILE A 173 -11.12 -7.88 -2.36
N THR A 174 -11.70 -7.36 -1.32
CA THR A 174 -11.69 -7.98 0.01
C THR A 174 -12.98 -7.70 0.78
N HIS A 175 -13.09 -8.17 2.02
CA HIS A 175 -14.23 -7.90 2.91
C HIS A 175 -15.57 -8.38 2.33
N LEU A 176 -15.56 -9.52 1.62
CA LEU A 176 -16.78 -10.09 1.02
C LEU A 176 -17.77 -10.51 2.11
N SER A 177 -19.05 -10.26 1.89
CA SER A 177 -20.09 -10.64 2.85
C SER A 177 -20.12 -12.14 3.09
N PRO A 178 -20.26 -12.61 4.34
CA PRO A 178 -20.41 -14.04 4.66
C PRO A 178 -21.60 -14.73 3.98
N ARG A 179 -22.50 -13.98 3.37
CA ARG A 179 -23.64 -14.54 2.62
C ARG A 179 -23.23 -15.32 1.37
N TYR A 180 -22.07 -15.01 0.78
CA TYR A 180 -21.57 -15.67 -0.44
C TYR A 180 -20.87 -17.00 -0.13
N VAL A 181 -21.62 -17.89 0.49
CA VAL A 181 -21.17 -19.25 0.85
C VAL A 181 -21.75 -20.28 -0.14
N PRO A 182 -21.25 -21.52 -0.17
CA PRO A 182 -21.82 -22.58 -0.99
C PRO A 182 -23.33 -22.70 -0.78
N GLY A 183 -24.10 -22.69 -1.88
CA GLY A 183 -25.57 -22.70 -1.88
C GLY A 183 -26.24 -21.33 -2.08
N ASN A 184 -25.49 -20.23 -1.99
CA ASN A 184 -25.98 -18.94 -2.44
C ASN A 184 -25.89 -18.87 -3.99
N PRO A 185 -26.86 -18.26 -4.69
CA PRO A 185 -26.81 -18.09 -6.15
C PRO A 185 -25.66 -17.20 -6.63
N VAL A 186 -25.11 -16.35 -5.76
CA VAL A 186 -23.96 -15.48 -6.03
C VAL A 186 -22.77 -15.97 -5.21
N SER A 187 -21.63 -16.13 -5.84
CA SER A 187 -20.37 -16.58 -5.25
C SER A 187 -19.33 -15.47 -5.20
N PRO A 188 -18.24 -15.62 -4.45
CA PRO A 188 -17.09 -14.72 -4.52
C PRO A 188 -16.51 -14.54 -5.92
N ASP A 189 -16.51 -15.63 -6.73
CA ASP A 189 -16.03 -15.59 -8.12
C ASP A 189 -16.92 -14.71 -9.01
N ASP A 190 -18.21 -14.56 -8.69
CA ASP A 190 -19.09 -13.69 -9.45
C ASP A 190 -18.80 -12.22 -9.13
N LEU A 191 -18.53 -11.88 -7.86
CA LEU A 191 -18.06 -10.53 -7.48
C LEU A 191 -16.75 -10.19 -8.18
N LEU A 192 -15.82 -11.15 -8.25
CA LEU A 192 -14.56 -10.96 -8.97
C LEU A 192 -14.80 -10.69 -10.46
N LYS A 193 -15.68 -11.44 -11.12
CA LYS A 193 -16.03 -11.22 -12.54
C LYS A 193 -16.70 -9.85 -12.76
N GLU A 194 -17.60 -9.43 -11.86
CA GLU A 194 -18.21 -8.10 -11.91
C GLU A 194 -17.14 -6.99 -11.84
N ALA A 195 -16.18 -7.11 -10.94
CA ALA A 195 -15.09 -6.17 -10.82
C ALA A 195 -14.17 -6.19 -12.05
N GLN A 196 -13.79 -7.37 -12.53
CA GLN A 196 -12.96 -7.55 -13.72
C GLN A 196 -13.58 -7.01 -15.00
N ALA A 197 -14.91 -6.97 -15.10
CA ALA A 197 -15.61 -6.38 -16.24
C ALA A 197 -15.38 -4.85 -16.35
N ILE A 198 -15.07 -4.18 -15.24
CA ILE A 198 -14.79 -2.73 -15.18
C ILE A 198 -13.27 -2.48 -15.12
N PHE A 199 -12.57 -3.22 -14.27
CA PHE A 199 -11.13 -3.12 -14.10
C PHE A 199 -10.48 -4.51 -14.24
N PRO A 200 -9.99 -4.87 -15.43
CA PRO A 200 -9.53 -6.24 -15.74
C PRO A 200 -8.41 -6.76 -14.84
N ASN A 201 -7.51 -5.89 -14.35
CA ASN A 201 -6.42 -6.29 -13.44
C ASN A 201 -6.91 -6.37 -11.98
N THR A 202 -7.99 -7.14 -11.74
CA THR A 202 -8.57 -7.40 -10.42
C THR A 202 -8.35 -8.84 -9.98
N VAL A 203 -8.02 -9.02 -8.70
CA VAL A 203 -7.84 -10.32 -8.04
C VAL A 203 -8.70 -10.42 -6.79
#